data_0db5f7338f4ed5ec1a7affc60e11d078
#
_entry.id   0db5f7338f4ed5ec1a7affc60e11d078
#
_cell.length_a   1.000
_cell.length_b   1.000
_cell.length_c   1.000
_cell.angle_alpha   90.00
_cell.angle_beta   90.00
_cell.angle_gamma   90.00
#
_symmetry.space_group_name_H-M   'P 1'
#
loop_
_entity.id
_entity.type
_entity.pdbx_description
1 polymer ?
#
loop_
_entity_poly.entity_id
_entity_poly.type
_entity_poly.pdbx_seq_one_letter_code
_entity_poly.pdbx_strand_id
1 'polypeptide(L)'
;MKTEALPQTNNIKTLVTLEDKIDIERKGQQSVQGTLYVRFACFGNGSLHALYDKSNGFYRRQLLLTTKEKPVGRVDDPFLIDKMRNEKEGILLWALEGLHRLIQNNYQFTISERTAANLKEAMEQGNNILGFLKSEGYFEIRQGAKCKSTDFYKVYERWCLDNLEKPL
;
A
#
# COMPACT_ATOMS: atom_id res chain seq x y z
N MET A 1 3.99 -15.70 2.63
CA MET A 1 4.93 -14.54 2.50
C MET A 1 4.46 -13.49 3.50
N LYS A 2 5.26 -13.10 4.49
CA LYS A 2 4.84 -12.09 5.46
C LYS A 2 4.81 -10.73 4.75
N THR A 3 3.64 -10.19 4.55
CA THR A 3 3.45 -8.78 4.15
C THR A 3 3.84 -7.93 5.36
N GLU A 4 4.84 -7.07 5.22
CA GLU A 4 5.23 -6.19 6.31
C GLU A 4 4.22 -5.05 6.45
N ALA A 5 3.42 -5.09 7.50
CA ALA A 5 2.49 -4.02 7.82
C ALA A 5 3.22 -2.86 8.51
N LEU A 6 2.94 -1.64 8.09
CA LEU A 6 3.48 -0.44 8.71
C LEU A 6 2.78 -0.14 10.03
N PRO A 7 3.50 -0.10 11.16
CA PRO A 7 2.92 0.24 12.44
C PRO A 7 2.52 1.72 12.55
N GLN A 8 3.16 2.61 11.79
CA GLN A 8 2.88 4.04 11.77
C GLN A 8 2.85 4.58 10.35
N THR A 9 1.77 5.26 9.99
CA THR A 9 1.55 5.81 8.64
C THR A 9 1.60 7.34 8.62
N ASN A 10 1.62 7.99 9.78
CA ASN A 10 1.52 9.45 9.88
C ASN A 10 2.63 10.17 9.13
N ASN A 11 3.87 9.73 9.26
CA ASN A 11 5.00 10.35 8.56
C ASN A 11 4.83 10.28 7.04
N ILE A 12 4.38 9.15 6.51
CA ILE A 12 4.12 8.99 5.07
C ILE A 12 2.99 9.91 4.64
N LYS A 13 1.88 9.92 5.38
CA LYS A 13 0.74 10.81 5.08
C LYS A 13 1.14 12.28 5.08
N THR A 14 1.90 12.70 6.08
CA THR A 14 2.40 14.08 6.18
C THR A 14 3.31 14.43 5.02
N LEU A 15 4.33 13.63 4.76
CA LEU A 15 5.33 13.92 3.71
C LEU A 15 4.74 13.96 2.31
N VAL A 16 3.75 13.10 2.01
CA VAL A 16 3.12 13.04 0.68
C VAL A 16 2.18 14.21 0.41
N THR A 17 1.61 14.81 1.47
CA THR A 17 0.64 15.92 1.35
C THR A 17 1.15 17.24 1.91
N LEU A 18 2.46 17.33 2.15
CA LEU A 18 3.05 18.51 2.74
C LEU A 18 3.05 19.67 1.73
N GLU A 19 2.42 20.77 2.10
CA GLU A 19 2.42 22.03 1.36
C GLU A 19 3.23 23.11 2.10
N ASP A 20 3.37 22.95 3.43
CA ASP A 20 4.07 23.87 4.30
C ASP A 20 5.49 23.42 4.64
N LYS A 21 6.24 24.30 5.36
CA LYS A 21 7.55 23.97 5.90
C LYS A 21 7.44 23.01 7.06
N ILE A 22 8.36 22.06 7.15
CA ILE A 22 8.55 21.17 8.29
C ILE A 22 9.91 21.37 8.90
N ASP A 23 10.02 21.03 10.17
CA ASP A 23 11.31 20.97 10.85
C ASP A 23 12.07 19.72 10.42
N ILE A 24 13.23 19.95 9.81
CA ILE A 24 14.16 18.90 9.38
C ILE A 24 15.23 18.77 10.48
N GLU A 25 15.13 17.70 11.24
CA GLU A 25 16.07 17.42 12.33
C GLU A 25 17.30 16.66 11.81
N ARG A 26 18.48 17.08 12.30
CA ARG A 26 19.74 16.36 12.10
C ARG A 26 20.35 16.08 13.48
N LYS A 27 20.81 14.87 13.70
CA LYS A 27 21.44 14.49 14.96
C LYS A 27 22.63 15.41 15.26
N GLY A 28 22.58 16.11 16.41
CA GLY A 28 23.63 17.01 16.86
C GLY A 28 23.67 18.39 16.19
N GLN A 29 22.65 18.76 15.42
CA GLN A 29 22.52 20.08 14.82
C GLN A 29 21.15 20.68 15.14
N GLN A 30 21.07 22.02 15.08
CA GLN A 30 19.79 22.71 15.23
C GLN A 30 18.86 22.34 14.06
N SER A 31 17.56 22.14 14.34
CA SER A 31 16.58 21.88 13.29
C SER A 31 16.46 23.06 12.32
N VAL A 32 16.25 22.76 11.06
CA VAL A 32 16.07 23.74 9.99
C VAL A 32 14.72 23.56 9.35
N GLN A 33 13.99 24.66 9.18
CA GLN A 33 12.72 24.62 8.45
C GLN A 33 12.93 24.53 6.94
N GLY A 34 12.31 23.54 6.32
CA GLY A 34 12.40 23.31 4.88
C GLY A 34 11.11 22.78 4.28
N THR A 35 10.90 23.00 2.99
CA THR A 35 9.81 22.40 2.22
C THR A 35 10.31 21.15 1.52
N LEU A 36 9.62 20.04 1.68
CA LEU A 36 9.95 18.78 1.04
C LEU A 36 8.90 18.46 -0.04
N TYR A 37 9.38 18.24 -1.26
CA TYR A 37 8.57 17.73 -2.36
C TYR A 37 8.89 16.24 -2.54
N VAL A 38 8.16 15.39 -1.85
CA VAL A 38 8.43 13.96 -1.82
C VAL A 38 7.36 13.16 -2.56
N ARG A 39 7.80 12.21 -3.38
CA ARG A 39 6.97 11.13 -3.92
C ARG A 39 7.68 9.82 -3.64
N PHE A 40 6.97 8.89 -3.01
CA PHE A 40 7.52 7.58 -2.68
C PHE A 40 7.24 6.60 -3.81
N ALA A 41 8.28 5.88 -4.23
CA ALA A 41 8.15 4.68 -5.05
C ALA A 41 8.68 3.50 -4.23
N CYS A 42 7.84 2.50 -4.03
CA CYS A 42 8.19 1.30 -3.28
C CYS A 42 8.07 0.09 -4.19
N PHE A 43 9.05 -0.81 -4.13
CA PHE A 43 9.07 -2.04 -4.90
C PHE A 43 9.11 -3.22 -3.92
N GLY A 44 8.30 -4.23 -4.18
CA GLY A 44 8.23 -5.40 -3.30
C GLY A 44 7.34 -6.50 -3.87
N ASN A 45 7.35 -7.65 -3.21
CA ASN A 45 6.56 -8.81 -3.61
C ASN A 45 5.20 -8.88 -2.89
N GLY A 46 4.77 -7.80 -2.26
CA GLY A 46 3.50 -7.72 -1.54
C GLY A 46 2.94 -6.32 -1.51
N SER A 47 1.69 -6.18 -1.11
CA SER A 47 1.04 -4.89 -0.93
C SER A 47 1.48 -4.21 0.36
N LEU A 48 1.63 -2.89 0.33
CA LEU A 48 1.88 -2.09 1.52
C LEU A 48 0.54 -1.81 2.21
N HIS A 49 0.38 -2.30 3.42
CA HIS A 49 -0.81 -2.04 4.22
C HIS A 49 -0.44 -1.50 5.61
N ALA A 50 -1.37 -0.82 6.24
CA ALA A 50 -1.19 -0.27 7.56
C ALA A 50 -1.75 -1.21 8.63
N LEU A 51 -0.98 -1.45 9.70
CA LEU A 51 -1.40 -2.35 10.78
C LEU A 51 -2.58 -1.78 11.59
N TYR A 52 -2.55 -0.47 11.88
CA TYR A 52 -3.54 0.18 12.75
C TYR A 52 -4.33 1.30 12.06
N ASP A 53 -3.92 1.74 10.89
CA ASP A 53 -4.58 2.84 10.17
C ASP A 53 -5.62 2.27 9.20
N LYS A 54 -6.85 2.17 9.65
CA LYS A 54 -7.99 1.73 8.85
C LYS A 54 -8.67 2.88 8.09
N SER A 55 -8.15 4.11 8.25
CA SER A 55 -8.69 5.27 7.56
C SER A 55 -8.39 5.21 6.07
N ASN A 56 -9.32 5.71 5.27
CA ASN A 56 -9.12 5.88 3.84
C ASN A 56 -7.95 6.85 3.51
N GLY A 57 -7.49 7.61 4.53
CA GLY A 57 -6.43 8.59 4.41
C GLY A 57 -5.08 8.04 3.94
N PHE A 58 -4.71 6.84 4.37
CA PHE A 58 -3.49 6.17 3.93
C PHE A 58 -3.64 5.55 2.54
N TYR A 59 -4.71 4.79 2.33
CA TYR A 59 -4.92 4.03 1.10
C TYR A 59 -5.18 4.89 -0.13
N ARG A 60 -5.95 5.98 -0.01
CA ARG A 60 -6.23 6.91 -1.14
C ARG A 60 -5.00 7.62 -1.71
N ARG A 61 -3.85 7.56 -1.00
CA ARG A 61 -2.57 8.12 -1.42
C ARG A 61 -1.67 7.11 -2.12
N GLN A 62 -2.13 5.89 -2.30
CA GLN A 62 -1.39 4.81 -2.91
C GLN A 62 -1.89 4.53 -4.31
N LEU A 63 -0.97 4.33 -5.23
CA LEU A 63 -1.20 3.80 -6.55
C LEU A 63 -0.50 2.44 -6.63
N LEU A 64 -1.28 1.35 -6.51
CA LEU A 64 -0.75 -0.01 -6.46
C LEU A 64 -0.70 -0.61 -7.87
N LEU A 65 0.50 -0.68 -8.42
CA LEU A 65 0.76 -1.27 -9.72
C LEU A 65 1.34 -2.68 -9.54
N THR A 66 0.73 -3.67 -10.17
CA THR A 66 1.25 -5.03 -10.19
C THR A 66 1.84 -5.34 -11.56
N THR A 67 3.00 -5.98 -11.57
CA THR A 67 3.61 -6.49 -12.80
C THR A 67 2.82 -7.69 -13.33
N LYS A 68 2.93 -7.94 -14.62
CA LYS A 68 2.42 -9.17 -15.22
C LYS A 68 3.26 -10.35 -14.76
N GLU A 69 2.68 -11.53 -14.77
CA GLU A 69 3.43 -12.76 -14.57
C GLU A 69 4.52 -12.92 -15.63
N LYS A 70 5.61 -13.59 -15.25
CA LYS A 70 6.70 -13.88 -16.19
C LYS A 70 6.17 -14.77 -17.32
N PRO A 71 6.27 -14.35 -18.58
CA PRO A 71 5.85 -15.19 -19.69
C PRO A 71 6.60 -16.53 -19.71
N VAL A 72 5.90 -17.60 -20.09
CA VAL A 72 6.51 -18.93 -20.25
C VAL A 72 7.63 -18.83 -21.28
N GLY A 73 8.80 -19.38 -20.97
CA GLY A 73 9.96 -19.35 -21.87
C GLY A 73 10.76 -18.05 -21.88
N ARG A 74 10.41 -17.03 -21.06
CA ARG A 74 11.22 -15.83 -20.96
C ARG A 74 12.61 -16.14 -20.39
N VAL A 75 13.63 -15.79 -21.14
CA VAL A 75 15.02 -15.80 -20.69
C VAL A 75 15.35 -14.44 -20.08
N ASP A 76 15.98 -14.42 -18.92
CA ASP A 76 16.40 -13.18 -18.28
C ASP A 76 17.63 -12.62 -19.00
N ASP A 77 17.60 -11.30 -19.26
CA ASP A 77 18.68 -10.60 -19.94
C ASP A 77 19.62 -9.95 -18.89
N PRO A 78 20.85 -10.48 -18.72
CA PRO A 78 21.79 -9.93 -17.73
C PRO A 78 22.27 -8.52 -18.08
N PHE A 79 22.12 -8.08 -19.33
CA PHE A 79 22.53 -6.76 -19.82
C PHE A 79 21.35 -5.78 -19.96
N LEU A 80 20.19 -6.09 -19.41
CA LEU A 80 19.00 -5.25 -19.54
C LEU A 80 19.23 -3.81 -19.07
N ILE A 81 19.95 -3.63 -17.95
CA ILE A 81 20.24 -2.30 -17.41
C ILE A 81 21.08 -1.47 -18.39
N ASP A 82 22.07 -2.07 -19.03
CA ASP A 82 22.93 -1.35 -19.97
C ASP A 82 22.16 -1.00 -21.25
N LYS A 83 21.28 -1.87 -21.71
CA LYS A 83 20.36 -1.57 -22.82
C LYS A 83 19.45 -0.40 -22.49
N MET A 84 18.83 -0.41 -21.29
CA MET A 84 17.98 0.71 -20.84
C MET A 84 18.77 2.02 -20.70
N ARG A 85 20.01 1.98 -20.26
CA ARG A 85 20.89 3.19 -20.21
C ARG A 85 21.16 3.78 -21.59
N ASN A 86 21.27 2.95 -22.62
CA ASN A 86 21.44 3.40 -24.00
C ASN A 86 20.15 3.96 -24.60
N GLU A 87 18.98 3.58 -24.07
CA GLU A 87 17.66 4.03 -24.50
C GLU A 87 17.06 5.14 -23.60
N LYS A 88 17.87 5.76 -22.73
CA LYS A 88 17.40 6.75 -21.74
C LYS A 88 16.60 7.90 -22.33
N GLU A 89 16.91 8.33 -23.55
CA GLU A 89 16.19 9.41 -24.25
C GLU A 89 14.75 8.96 -24.61
N GLY A 90 14.60 7.73 -25.11
CA GLY A 90 13.29 7.16 -25.40
C GLY A 90 12.46 6.96 -24.13
N ILE A 91 13.10 6.52 -23.03
CA ILE A 91 12.46 6.40 -21.73
C ILE A 91 11.97 7.76 -21.22
N LEU A 92 12.78 8.82 -21.38
CA LEU A 92 12.39 10.18 -21.01
C LEU A 92 11.20 10.66 -21.85
N LEU A 93 11.22 10.47 -23.16
CA LEU A 93 10.10 10.84 -24.04
C LEU A 93 8.81 10.12 -23.63
N TRP A 94 8.88 8.83 -23.36
CA TRP A 94 7.73 8.07 -22.84
C TRP A 94 7.19 8.63 -21.51
N ALA A 95 8.10 9.03 -20.59
CA ALA A 95 7.69 9.65 -19.34
C ALA A 95 7.02 11.03 -19.55
N LEU A 96 7.53 11.83 -20.50
CA LEU A 96 6.94 13.12 -20.85
C LEU A 96 5.56 12.98 -21.51
N GLU A 97 5.34 11.96 -22.32
CA GLU A 97 4.02 11.63 -22.85
C GLU A 97 3.03 11.28 -21.72
N GLY A 98 3.50 10.52 -20.71
CA GLY A 98 2.71 10.24 -19.51
C GLY A 98 2.34 11.51 -18.73
N LEU A 99 3.30 12.43 -18.55
CA LEU A 99 3.08 13.72 -17.92
C LEU A 99 2.07 14.57 -18.72
N HIS A 100 2.19 14.61 -20.03
CA HIS A 100 1.26 15.34 -20.89
C HIS A 100 -0.19 14.83 -20.72
N ARG A 101 -0.39 13.51 -20.70
CA ARG A 101 -1.70 12.92 -20.43
C ARG A 101 -2.24 13.28 -19.03
N LEU A 102 -1.36 13.28 -18.03
CA LEU A 102 -1.73 13.64 -16.66
C LEU A 102 -2.18 15.11 -16.57
N ILE A 103 -1.48 16.03 -17.25
CA ILE A 103 -1.86 17.44 -17.33
C ILE A 103 -3.21 17.60 -18.03
N GLN A 104 -3.42 16.95 -19.17
CA GLN A 104 -4.67 16.95 -19.91
C GLN A 104 -5.85 16.41 -19.08
N ASN A 105 -5.58 15.46 -18.19
CA ASN A 105 -6.58 14.90 -17.28
C ASN A 105 -6.67 15.65 -15.94
N ASN A 106 -6.33 16.94 -15.91
CA ASN A 106 -6.37 17.78 -14.72
C ASN A 106 -5.64 17.19 -13.51
N TYR A 107 -4.46 16.61 -13.75
CA TYR A 107 -3.63 15.95 -12.73
C TYR A 107 -4.28 14.76 -12.04
N GLN A 108 -5.31 14.16 -12.63
CA GLN A 108 -5.94 12.95 -12.13
C GLN A 108 -5.35 11.73 -12.82
N PHE A 109 -4.87 10.77 -12.04
CA PHE A 109 -4.39 9.50 -12.56
C PHE A 109 -5.55 8.68 -13.13
N THR A 110 -5.31 8.06 -14.27
CA THR A 110 -6.23 7.04 -14.81
C THR A 110 -6.08 5.77 -13.98
N ILE A 111 -7.13 5.41 -13.25
CA ILE A 111 -7.14 4.20 -12.42
C ILE A 111 -7.73 3.05 -13.24
N SER A 112 -6.92 2.03 -13.51
CA SER A 112 -7.40 0.80 -14.14
C SER A 112 -8.19 -0.05 -13.13
N GLU A 113 -9.06 -0.93 -13.63
CA GLU A 113 -9.79 -1.89 -12.79
C GLU A 113 -8.82 -2.74 -11.94
N ARG A 114 -7.69 -3.16 -12.51
CA ARG A 114 -6.65 -3.90 -11.79
C ARG A 114 -6.05 -3.08 -10.65
N THR A 115 -5.75 -1.80 -10.87
CA THR A 115 -5.21 -0.91 -9.83
C THR A 115 -6.23 -0.72 -8.70
N ALA A 116 -7.51 -0.55 -9.04
CA ALA A 116 -8.59 -0.45 -8.05
C ALA A 116 -8.75 -1.76 -7.25
N ALA A 117 -8.69 -2.91 -7.92
CA ALA A 117 -8.74 -4.22 -7.27
C ALA A 117 -7.55 -4.44 -6.32
N ASN A 118 -6.33 -4.10 -6.75
CA ASN A 118 -5.13 -4.18 -5.91
C ASN A 118 -5.26 -3.34 -4.63
N LEU A 119 -5.80 -2.12 -4.75
CA LEU A 119 -6.00 -1.26 -3.59
C LEU A 119 -7.04 -1.84 -2.64
N LYS A 120 -8.13 -2.36 -3.15
CA LYS A 120 -9.17 -3.02 -2.36
C LYS A 120 -8.61 -4.24 -1.63
N GLU A 121 -7.84 -5.07 -2.31
CA GLU A 121 -7.17 -6.23 -1.70
C GLU A 121 -6.21 -5.80 -0.58
N ALA A 122 -5.39 -4.76 -0.80
CA ALA A 122 -4.50 -4.23 0.23
C ALA A 122 -5.25 -3.71 1.47
N MET A 123 -6.41 -3.08 1.26
CA MET A 123 -7.28 -2.65 2.36
C MET A 123 -7.87 -3.84 3.13
N GLU A 124 -8.29 -4.89 2.44
CA GLU A 124 -8.82 -6.11 3.05
C GLU A 124 -7.74 -6.86 3.84
N GLN A 125 -6.54 -6.99 3.28
CA GLN A 125 -5.39 -7.60 3.96
C GLN A 125 -4.93 -6.81 5.19
N GLY A 126 -5.05 -5.48 5.17
CA GLY A 126 -4.78 -4.62 6.33
C GLY A 126 -5.83 -4.70 7.43
N ASN A 127 -6.98 -5.33 7.18
CA ASN A 127 -8.07 -5.44 8.14
C ASN A 127 -8.37 -6.90 8.49
N ASN A 128 -7.67 -7.39 9.51
CA ASN A 128 -7.81 -8.78 9.95
C ASN A 128 -9.21 -9.10 10.53
N ILE A 129 -10.00 -8.10 10.93
CA ILE A 129 -11.40 -8.31 11.29
C ILE A 129 -12.21 -8.80 10.09
N LEU A 130 -11.95 -8.25 8.90
CA LEU A 130 -12.61 -8.73 7.68
C LEU A 130 -12.22 -10.18 7.35
N GLY A 131 -10.93 -10.51 7.56
CA GLY A 131 -10.45 -11.89 7.44
C GLY A 131 -11.17 -12.83 8.42
N PHE A 132 -11.27 -12.43 9.69
CA PHE A 132 -12.00 -13.16 10.69
C PHE A 132 -13.49 -13.35 10.33
N LEU A 133 -14.17 -12.29 9.91
CA LEU A 133 -15.58 -12.36 9.54
C LEU A 133 -15.88 -13.24 8.31
N LYS A 134 -14.88 -13.46 7.45
CA LYS A 134 -14.97 -14.35 6.28
C LYS A 134 -14.50 -15.78 6.58
N SER A 135 -13.91 -16.02 7.77
CA SER A 135 -13.37 -17.33 8.13
C SER A 135 -14.48 -18.32 8.52
N GLU A 136 -14.29 -19.57 8.16
CA GLU A 136 -15.18 -20.67 8.53
C GLU A 136 -14.70 -21.36 9.81
N GLY A 137 -15.65 -21.93 10.56
CA GLY A 137 -15.34 -22.79 11.72
C GLY A 137 -15.19 -22.06 13.06
N TYR A 138 -15.18 -20.71 13.10
CA TYR A 138 -15.04 -19.96 14.36
C TYR A 138 -16.36 -19.47 14.90
N PHE A 139 -17.28 -19.07 14.05
CA PHE A 139 -18.63 -18.61 14.42
C PHE A 139 -19.58 -18.77 13.25
N GLU A 140 -20.87 -18.68 13.54
CA GLU A 140 -21.92 -18.75 12.54
C GLU A 140 -22.88 -17.59 12.71
N ILE A 141 -23.19 -16.90 11.61
CA ILE A 141 -24.15 -15.78 11.62
C ILE A 141 -25.54 -16.37 11.40
N ARG A 142 -26.42 -16.22 12.43
CA ARG A 142 -27.82 -16.62 12.35
C ARG A 142 -28.71 -15.44 12.71
N GLN A 143 -29.79 -15.28 11.97
CA GLN A 143 -30.79 -14.23 12.25
C GLN A 143 -31.37 -14.38 13.65
N GLY A 144 -31.33 -13.31 14.44
CA GLY A 144 -31.85 -13.30 15.81
C GLY A 144 -30.91 -13.88 16.87
N ALA A 145 -29.76 -14.47 16.50
CA ALA A 145 -28.78 -14.93 17.46
C ALA A 145 -28.12 -13.74 18.17
N LYS A 146 -27.77 -13.93 19.44
CA LYS A 146 -27.07 -12.95 20.28
C LYS A 146 -25.90 -13.64 20.97
N CYS A 147 -24.77 -12.98 21.03
CA CYS A 147 -23.63 -13.39 21.84
C CYS A 147 -23.10 -12.19 22.65
N LYS A 148 -22.38 -12.45 23.72
CA LYS A 148 -21.67 -11.40 24.47
C LYS A 148 -20.47 -10.95 23.64
N SER A 149 -20.21 -9.64 23.61
CA SER A 149 -19.05 -9.08 22.90
C SER A 149 -17.71 -9.64 23.39
N THR A 150 -17.62 -9.91 24.71
CA THR A 150 -16.44 -10.54 25.32
C THR A 150 -16.18 -11.96 24.81
N ASP A 151 -17.23 -12.75 24.59
CA ASP A 151 -17.08 -14.12 24.09
C ASP A 151 -16.73 -14.11 22.60
N PHE A 152 -17.34 -13.21 21.83
CA PHE A 152 -17.01 -13.01 20.41
C PHE A 152 -15.56 -12.52 20.23
N TYR A 153 -15.09 -11.62 21.11
CA TYR A 153 -13.70 -11.16 21.10
C TYR A 153 -12.70 -12.28 21.38
N LYS A 154 -12.98 -13.18 22.33
CA LYS A 154 -12.14 -14.37 22.58
C LYS A 154 -12.04 -15.29 21.37
N VAL A 155 -13.13 -15.46 20.63
CA VAL A 155 -13.10 -16.24 19.37
C VAL A 155 -12.24 -15.54 18.33
N TYR A 156 -12.30 -14.21 18.24
CA TYR A 156 -11.42 -13.42 17.37
C TYR A 156 -9.95 -13.54 17.78
N GLU A 157 -9.62 -13.44 19.09
CA GLU A 157 -8.25 -13.65 19.59
C GLU A 157 -7.73 -15.05 19.23
N ARG A 158 -8.59 -16.09 19.35
CA ARG A 158 -8.24 -17.45 18.95
C ARG A 158 -7.96 -17.53 17.46
N TRP A 159 -8.80 -16.94 16.63
CA TRP A 159 -8.59 -16.86 15.19
C TRP A 159 -7.27 -16.16 14.84
N CYS A 160 -6.97 -15.05 15.51
CA CYS A 160 -5.70 -14.34 15.32
C CYS A 160 -4.50 -15.24 15.64
N LEU A 161 -4.56 -15.98 16.74
CA LEU A 161 -3.50 -16.90 17.14
C LEU A 161 -3.28 -18.00 16.09
N ASP A 162 -4.37 -18.63 15.64
CA ASP A 162 -4.34 -19.74 14.68
C ASP A 162 -3.85 -19.27 13.28
N ASN A 163 -4.06 -18.00 12.93
CA ASN A 163 -3.64 -17.40 11.65
C ASN A 163 -2.36 -16.53 11.74
N LEU A 164 -1.65 -16.56 12.87
CA LEU A 164 -0.45 -15.76 13.11
C LEU A 164 -0.66 -14.24 12.95
N GLU A 165 -1.88 -13.79 13.24
CA GLU A 165 -2.27 -12.39 13.24
C GLU A 165 -2.17 -11.78 14.64
N LYS A 166 -2.13 -10.45 14.72
CA LYS A 166 -2.20 -9.73 16.01
C LYS A 166 -3.61 -9.21 16.21
N PRO A 167 -4.24 -9.47 17.38
CA PRO A 167 -5.51 -8.83 17.72
C PRO A 167 -5.39 -7.31 17.73
N LEU A 168 -6.46 -6.64 17.37
CA LEU A 168 -6.56 -5.18 17.36
C LEU A 168 -7.10 -4.66 18.69
#